data_3c2958769f2c6ce0cccbc1b48f111829
#
_entry.id   3c2958769f2c6ce0cccbc1b48f111829
#
_cell.length_a   1.000
_cell.length_b   1.000
_cell.length_c   1.000
_cell.angle_alpha   90.00
_cell.angle_beta   90.00
_cell.angle_gamma   90.00
#
_symmetry.space_group_name_H-M   'P 1'
#
loop_
_entity.id
_entity.type
_entity.pdbx_description
1 polymer ?
#
loop_
_entity_poly.entity_id
_entity_poly.type
_entity_poly.pdbx_seq_one_letter_code
_entity_poly.pdbx_strand_id
1 'polypeptide(L)'
;MNCKITDIQGVLYLIKRHSLMMALLCGLSVAASCGKKASPDSTPKEDTRAKELLQGIWLNEDDEDVAFRVKGDTIYYPDSTSQPVYFCIYGDTLVMKGARDVKYPILKQAAHLFEFKSPSGDVIKLTKTSDKTYLKSFQQEKTIALNQNKLIKRDTIVSHGENRYHLYVQVNPTTYKVFKSSMNDDGVQVDNVYFDNIINLNVFHGANKLFSHDFKKKDFENKVPESFLEQAVLSDLLFEGINEKGIHYLAVLAMPDSSLSYQVKIVVSYQGKLEILSV
;
A
#
# COMPACT_ATOMS: atom_id res chain seq x y z
N MET A 1 92.05 -13.26 -13.08
CA MET A 1 91.82 -12.66 -11.76
C MET A 1 90.54 -13.32 -11.17
N ASN A 2 90.85 -14.10 -10.11
CA ASN A 2 89.83 -14.96 -9.45
C ASN A 2 88.95 -14.11 -8.56
N CYS A 3 87.64 -14.28 -8.63
CA CYS A 3 86.74 -13.82 -7.56
C CYS A 3 85.89 -15.03 -7.10
N LYS A 4 86.07 -15.29 -5.81
CA LYS A 4 85.60 -16.48 -5.07
C LYS A 4 84.04 -16.47 -5.02
N ILE A 5 83.50 -17.65 -5.27
CA ILE A 5 82.11 -18.03 -4.96
C ILE A 5 82.13 -18.34 -3.45
N THR A 6 81.52 -17.51 -2.64
CA THR A 6 81.25 -17.74 -1.24
C THR A 6 79.81 -18.23 -1.04
N ASP A 7 79.77 -19.49 -0.65
CA ASP A 7 78.89 -20.19 0.25
C ASP A 7 77.35 -19.81 0.24
N ILE A 8 76.67 -20.32 -0.78
CA ILE A 8 75.21 -20.26 -0.86
C ILE A 8 74.56 -21.23 0.15
N GLN A 9 75.29 -22.21 0.68
CA GLN A 9 74.69 -23.22 1.57
C GLN A 9 74.45 -22.71 2.98
N GLY A 10 75.26 -21.81 3.50
CA GLY A 10 75.08 -21.22 4.83
C GLY A 10 73.88 -20.29 4.93
N VAL A 11 73.63 -19.54 3.88
CA VAL A 11 72.46 -18.60 3.81
C VAL A 11 71.13 -19.34 3.70
N LEU A 12 71.12 -20.47 3.00
CA LEU A 12 69.86 -21.28 2.87
C LEU A 12 69.49 -21.96 4.21
N TYR A 13 70.51 -22.32 5.06
CA TYR A 13 70.26 -22.96 6.36
C TYR A 13 69.71 -21.96 7.39
N LEU A 14 70.15 -20.72 7.35
CA LEU A 14 69.66 -19.66 8.22
C LEU A 14 68.20 -19.23 7.83
N ILE A 15 67.89 -19.16 6.53
CA ILE A 15 66.56 -18.84 6.07
C ILE A 15 65.56 -19.94 6.41
N LYS A 16 65.93 -21.24 6.28
CA LYS A 16 65.08 -22.38 6.68
C LYS A 16 64.79 -22.40 8.18
N ARG A 17 65.76 -22.04 9.02
CA ARG A 17 65.61 -22.05 10.49
C ARG A 17 64.75 -20.92 11.00
N HIS A 18 64.82 -19.74 10.39
CA HIS A 18 63.94 -18.63 10.73
C HIS A 18 62.52 -18.80 10.18
N SER A 19 62.36 -19.44 8.98
CA SER A 19 61.05 -19.77 8.44
C SER A 19 60.31 -20.82 9.26
N LEU A 20 61.03 -21.82 9.84
CA LEU A 20 60.42 -22.83 10.70
C LEU A 20 60.02 -22.26 12.08
N MET A 21 60.81 -21.30 12.63
CA MET A 21 60.49 -20.65 13.89
C MET A 21 59.35 -19.64 13.75
N MET A 22 59.22 -18.97 12.60
CA MET A 22 58.12 -18.08 12.33
C MET A 22 56.80 -18.81 12.03
N ALA A 23 56.85 -20.03 11.47
CA ALA A 23 55.68 -20.90 11.30
C ALA A 23 55.19 -21.46 12.65
N LEU A 24 56.06 -21.66 13.66
CA LEU A 24 55.64 -22.13 14.98
C LEU A 24 55.05 -21.01 15.86
N LEU A 25 55.48 -19.74 15.68
CA LEU A 25 54.84 -18.60 16.37
C LEU A 25 53.49 -18.16 15.77
N CYS A 26 53.27 -18.39 14.48
CA CYS A 26 51.94 -18.14 13.85
C CYS A 26 50.89 -19.22 14.16
N GLY A 27 51.32 -20.40 14.62
CA GLY A 27 50.42 -21.52 14.92
C GLY A 27 49.71 -21.42 16.29
N LEU A 28 50.12 -20.52 17.20
CA LEU A 28 49.52 -20.41 18.54
C LEU A 28 48.57 -19.21 18.73
N SER A 29 48.34 -18.37 17.70
CA SER A 29 47.48 -17.21 17.79
C SER A 29 46.09 -17.37 17.11
N VAL A 30 45.70 -18.58 16.67
CA VAL A 30 44.43 -18.84 15.98
C VAL A 30 43.33 -19.46 16.86
N ALA A 31 43.58 -19.61 18.17
CA ALA A 31 42.63 -20.32 19.06
C ALA A 31 41.83 -19.42 20.03
N ALA A 32 41.67 -18.12 19.75
CA ALA A 32 40.82 -17.26 20.58
C ALA A 32 40.07 -16.17 19.79
N SER A 33 39.37 -16.54 18.69
CA SER A 33 38.39 -15.70 18.09
C SER A 33 37.13 -16.52 17.77
N CYS A 34 36.41 -16.92 18.82
CA CYS A 34 34.97 -17.20 18.71
C CYS A 34 34.21 -15.89 18.65
N GLY A 35 34.45 -15.10 17.60
CA GLY A 35 33.54 -14.11 17.13
C GLY A 35 32.39 -14.84 16.44
N LYS A 36 31.20 -14.88 17.03
CA LYS A 36 29.98 -15.25 16.34
C LYS A 36 29.90 -14.37 15.08
N LYS A 37 30.22 -14.93 13.92
CA LYS A 37 29.82 -14.35 12.65
C LYS A 37 28.29 -14.30 12.68
N ALA A 38 27.73 -13.11 12.86
CA ALA A 38 26.35 -12.87 12.53
C ALA A 38 26.20 -13.23 11.06
N SER A 39 25.45 -14.28 10.77
CA SER A 39 25.05 -14.63 9.43
C SER A 39 24.23 -13.46 8.88
N PRO A 40 24.49 -12.96 7.65
CA PRO A 40 23.72 -11.85 7.09
C PRO A 40 22.31 -12.25 6.62
N ASP A 41 21.77 -13.38 7.06
CA ASP A 41 20.49 -13.92 6.59
C ASP A 41 19.60 -14.37 7.75
N SER A 42 19.45 -13.53 8.78
CA SER A 42 18.38 -13.70 9.75
C SER A 42 17.22 -12.78 9.36
N THR A 43 16.30 -13.27 8.55
CA THR A 43 14.94 -12.72 8.53
C THR A 43 14.48 -12.56 9.98
N PRO A 44 14.01 -11.37 10.40
CA PRO A 44 13.59 -11.15 11.78
C PRO A 44 12.54 -12.21 12.15
N LYS A 45 12.81 -12.99 13.20
CA LYS A 45 11.87 -14.02 13.66
C LYS A 45 10.70 -13.33 14.36
N GLU A 46 9.48 -13.72 14.00
CA GLU A 46 8.25 -13.21 14.63
C GLU A 46 8.21 -13.59 16.12
N ASP A 47 7.85 -12.62 16.97
CA ASP A 47 7.64 -12.85 18.41
C ASP A 47 6.20 -13.35 18.67
N THR A 48 6.07 -14.69 18.69
CA THR A 48 4.78 -15.34 18.93
C THR A 48 4.23 -15.09 20.33
N ARG A 49 5.11 -14.91 21.35
CA ARG A 49 4.70 -14.61 22.73
C ARG A 49 4.10 -13.20 22.84
N ALA A 50 4.74 -12.23 22.22
CA ALA A 50 4.18 -10.87 22.14
C ALA A 50 2.84 -10.87 21.42
N LYS A 51 2.70 -11.67 20.37
CA LYS A 51 1.45 -11.85 19.62
C LYS A 51 0.34 -12.49 20.46
N GLU A 52 0.66 -13.47 21.31
CA GLU A 52 -0.27 -14.07 22.27
C GLU A 52 -0.72 -13.06 23.33
N LEU A 53 0.17 -12.23 23.84
CA LEU A 53 -0.18 -11.17 24.79
C LEU A 53 -1.15 -10.15 24.17
N LEU A 54 -1.09 -9.93 22.87
CA LEU A 54 -1.96 -8.96 22.18
C LEU A 54 -3.38 -9.51 21.91
N GLN A 55 -3.64 -10.81 22.06
CA GLN A 55 -4.96 -11.38 21.82
C GLN A 55 -6.05 -10.77 22.73
N GLY A 56 -7.24 -10.50 22.20
CA GLY A 56 -8.40 -9.99 22.96
C GLY A 56 -8.94 -8.65 22.44
N ILE A 57 -9.74 -7.98 23.26
CA ILE A 57 -10.37 -6.69 22.97
C ILE A 57 -9.60 -5.62 23.73
N TRP A 58 -9.28 -4.54 23.05
CA TRP A 58 -8.50 -3.43 23.55
C TRP A 58 -9.34 -2.16 23.51
N LEU A 59 -9.36 -1.45 24.64
CA LEU A 59 -10.03 -0.17 24.80
C LEU A 59 -8.98 0.93 24.89
N ASN A 60 -9.33 2.10 24.38
CA ASN A 60 -8.56 3.32 24.60
C ASN A 60 -8.58 3.68 26.09
N GLU A 61 -7.44 4.05 26.67
CA GLU A 61 -7.34 4.37 28.10
C GLU A 61 -8.11 5.65 28.46
N ASP A 62 -8.21 6.59 27.50
CA ASP A 62 -8.75 7.94 27.78
C ASP A 62 -10.29 7.98 27.83
N ASP A 63 -10.98 7.22 26.98
CA ASP A 63 -12.45 7.27 26.81
C ASP A 63 -13.16 5.92 26.95
N GLU A 64 -12.41 4.84 27.18
CA GLU A 64 -12.91 3.46 27.26
C GLU A 64 -13.62 2.96 25.99
N ASP A 65 -13.44 3.65 24.86
CA ASP A 65 -13.95 3.21 23.58
C ASP A 65 -13.12 2.04 23.01
N VAL A 66 -13.77 1.22 22.18
CA VAL A 66 -13.12 0.05 21.58
C VAL A 66 -12.18 0.47 20.48
N ALA A 67 -10.88 0.36 20.71
CA ALA A 67 -9.87 0.62 19.70
C ALA A 67 -9.81 -0.51 18.65
N PHE A 68 -9.62 -1.74 19.08
CA PHE A 68 -9.60 -2.91 18.20
C PHE A 68 -9.73 -4.24 18.96
N ARG A 69 -9.96 -5.30 18.19
CA ARG A 69 -9.90 -6.69 18.66
C ARG A 69 -8.84 -7.48 17.91
N VAL A 70 -8.01 -8.22 18.64
CA VAL A 70 -7.05 -9.16 18.06
C VAL A 70 -7.58 -10.59 18.18
N LYS A 71 -7.64 -11.29 17.05
CA LYS A 71 -7.98 -12.71 16.99
C LYS A 71 -7.05 -13.43 16.03
N GLY A 72 -6.19 -14.32 16.53
CA GLY A 72 -5.15 -14.97 15.77
C GLY A 72 -4.15 -13.94 15.23
N ASP A 73 -3.94 -13.93 13.94
CA ASP A 73 -3.02 -13.06 13.23
C ASP A 73 -3.66 -11.77 12.71
N THR A 74 -4.87 -11.46 13.13
CA THR A 74 -5.68 -10.39 12.54
C THR A 74 -6.20 -9.43 13.59
N ILE A 75 -6.07 -8.14 13.31
CA ILE A 75 -6.67 -7.02 14.04
C ILE A 75 -7.98 -6.65 13.35
N TYR A 76 -9.06 -6.54 14.12
CA TYR A 76 -10.40 -6.15 13.70
C TYR A 76 -10.76 -4.82 14.35
N TYR A 77 -11.36 -3.92 13.60
CA TYR A 77 -11.83 -2.61 14.06
C TYR A 77 -13.34 -2.61 14.30
N PRO A 78 -13.84 -1.79 15.23
CA PRO A 78 -15.27 -1.73 15.55
C PRO A 78 -16.10 -1.04 14.46
N ASP A 79 -15.49 -0.14 13.68
CA ASP A 79 -16.19 0.56 12.62
C ASP A 79 -16.48 -0.35 11.41
N SER A 80 -17.53 -0.02 10.66
CA SER A 80 -18.01 -0.83 9.54
C SER A 80 -17.18 -0.67 8.25
N THR A 81 -16.33 0.35 8.15
CA THR A 81 -15.56 0.69 6.95
C THR A 81 -14.13 0.18 6.98
N SER A 82 -13.50 0.17 8.16
CA SER A 82 -12.12 -0.30 8.33
C SER A 82 -11.98 -1.80 8.07
N GLN A 83 -11.01 -2.15 7.26
CA GLN A 83 -10.74 -3.55 6.93
C GLN A 83 -9.93 -4.21 8.03
N PRO A 84 -10.22 -5.48 8.37
CA PRO A 84 -9.34 -6.26 9.20
C PRO A 84 -7.94 -6.32 8.60
N VAL A 85 -6.91 -6.18 9.43
CA VAL A 85 -5.52 -6.16 8.99
C VAL A 85 -4.73 -7.30 9.60
N TYR A 86 -3.93 -7.96 8.78
CA TYR A 86 -2.96 -8.96 9.25
C TYR A 86 -1.79 -8.27 9.94
N PHE A 87 -1.23 -8.86 10.99
CA PHE A 87 -0.11 -8.27 11.71
C PHE A 87 0.97 -9.27 12.10
N CYS A 88 2.17 -8.76 12.29
CA CYS A 88 3.33 -9.47 12.84
C CYS A 88 3.99 -8.61 13.93
N ILE A 89 4.69 -9.23 14.87
CA ILE A 89 5.54 -8.53 15.85
C ILE A 89 6.97 -9.02 15.69
N TYR A 90 7.89 -8.08 15.51
CA TYR A 90 9.33 -8.33 15.41
C TYR A 90 10.06 -7.50 16.46
N GLY A 91 10.52 -8.14 17.55
CA GLY A 91 11.08 -7.43 18.70
C GLY A 91 10.07 -6.40 19.23
N ASP A 92 10.49 -5.14 19.35
CA ASP A 92 9.66 -4.04 19.85
C ASP A 92 8.88 -3.31 18.73
N THR A 93 8.51 -4.03 17.66
CA THR A 93 7.79 -3.41 16.53
C THR A 93 6.58 -4.25 16.12
N LEU A 94 5.39 -3.65 16.22
CA LEU A 94 4.17 -4.14 15.61
C LEU A 94 4.14 -3.70 14.14
N VAL A 95 3.99 -4.66 13.22
CA VAL A 95 3.89 -4.40 11.78
C VAL A 95 2.50 -4.80 11.30
N MET A 96 1.70 -3.84 10.89
CA MET A 96 0.39 -4.07 10.28
C MET A 96 0.55 -4.22 8.78
N LYS A 97 0.00 -5.30 8.21
CA LYS A 97 0.11 -5.71 6.80
C LYS A 97 -1.17 -5.33 6.05
N GLY A 98 -1.37 -4.04 5.85
CA GLY A 98 -2.49 -3.50 5.08
C GLY A 98 -2.17 -3.35 3.58
N ALA A 99 -2.77 -2.36 2.93
CA ALA A 99 -2.41 -1.96 1.56
C ALA A 99 -0.93 -1.58 1.48
N ARG A 100 -0.41 -0.97 2.53
CA ARG A 100 1.02 -0.76 2.78
C ARG A 100 1.35 -1.23 4.20
N ASP A 101 2.57 -1.71 4.39
CA ASP A 101 3.05 -2.09 5.72
C ASP A 101 3.25 -0.84 6.58
N VAL A 102 2.61 -0.81 7.75
CA VAL A 102 2.78 0.25 8.75
C VAL A 102 3.45 -0.31 9.99
N LYS A 103 4.44 0.40 10.50
CA LYS A 103 5.25 -0.02 11.65
C LYS A 103 4.98 0.87 12.84
N TYR A 104 4.68 0.25 13.99
CA TYR A 104 4.39 0.91 15.25
C TYR A 104 5.42 0.45 16.28
N PRO A 105 6.32 1.34 16.77
CA PRO A 105 7.21 1.02 17.88
C PRO A 105 6.39 0.71 19.15
N ILE A 106 6.58 -0.48 19.71
CA ILE A 106 5.96 -0.89 20.97
C ILE A 106 6.78 -0.28 22.10
N LEU A 107 6.14 0.48 22.98
CA LEU A 107 6.77 1.09 24.14
C LEU A 107 6.62 0.21 25.38
N LYS A 108 5.46 -0.43 25.53
CA LYS A 108 5.16 -1.32 26.64
C LYS A 108 4.12 -2.36 26.23
N GLN A 109 4.36 -3.60 26.64
CA GLN A 109 3.40 -4.67 26.44
C GLN A 109 3.30 -5.54 27.69
N ALA A 110 2.08 -5.71 28.19
CA ALA A 110 1.74 -6.57 29.31
C ALA A 110 0.40 -7.26 29.04
N ALA A 111 -0.03 -8.16 29.92
CA ALA A 111 -1.27 -8.92 29.74
C ALA A 111 -2.53 -8.05 29.62
N HIS A 112 -2.49 -6.83 30.17
CA HIS A 112 -3.65 -5.91 30.23
C HIS A 112 -3.33 -4.48 29.74
N LEU A 113 -2.10 -4.23 29.31
CA LEU A 113 -1.64 -2.91 28.88
C LEU A 113 -0.82 -3.04 27.59
N PHE A 114 -1.12 -2.17 26.61
CA PHE A 114 -0.38 -2.07 25.37
C PHE A 114 -0.15 -0.61 25.01
N GLU A 115 1.11 -0.19 24.97
CA GLU A 115 1.51 1.17 24.60
C GLU A 115 2.38 1.12 23.35
N PHE A 116 2.08 1.93 22.37
CA PHE A 116 2.85 2.03 21.13
C PHE A 116 2.84 3.46 20.59
N LYS A 117 3.74 3.74 19.63
CA LYS A 117 3.81 5.04 18.97
C LYS A 117 3.07 5.00 17.65
N SER A 118 2.21 6.01 17.41
CA SER A 118 1.57 6.24 16.11
C SER A 118 2.60 6.76 15.08
N PRO A 119 2.29 6.73 13.78
CA PRO A 119 3.12 7.34 12.75
C PRO A 119 3.31 8.85 12.91
N SER A 120 2.35 9.55 13.54
CA SER A 120 2.44 10.98 13.91
C SER A 120 3.37 11.23 15.10
N GLY A 121 3.74 10.18 15.85
CA GLY A 121 4.61 10.27 17.01
C GLY A 121 3.90 10.27 18.36
N ASP A 122 2.56 10.22 18.37
CA ASP A 122 1.75 10.19 19.58
C ASP A 122 1.85 8.83 20.26
N VAL A 123 1.74 8.82 21.57
CA VAL A 123 1.73 7.59 22.39
C VAL A 123 0.28 7.16 22.58
N ILE A 124 -0.05 6.00 22.01
CA ILE A 124 -1.35 5.36 22.17
C ILE A 124 -1.28 4.37 23.31
N LYS A 125 -2.21 4.47 24.25
CA LYS A 125 -2.29 3.58 25.42
C LYS A 125 -3.62 2.85 25.41
N LEU A 126 -3.54 1.51 25.42
CA LEU A 126 -4.69 0.64 25.37
C LEU A 126 -4.72 -0.29 26.59
N THR A 127 -5.92 -0.52 27.10
CA THR A 127 -6.20 -1.47 28.17
C THR A 127 -7.02 -2.65 27.65
N LYS A 128 -6.66 -3.86 28.09
CA LYS A 128 -7.40 -5.07 27.68
C LYS A 128 -8.63 -5.27 28.55
N THR A 129 -9.78 -5.51 27.89
CA THR A 129 -11.01 -5.89 28.57
C THR A 129 -11.35 -7.38 28.40
N SER A 130 -11.97 -7.96 29.42
CA SER A 130 -12.59 -9.29 29.39
C SER A 130 -14.11 -9.24 29.16
N ASP A 131 -14.70 -8.05 29.11
CA ASP A 131 -16.12 -7.86 28.91
C ASP A 131 -16.52 -8.22 27.47
N LYS A 132 -17.36 -9.27 27.35
CA LYS A 132 -17.82 -9.78 26.06
C LYS A 132 -18.90 -8.90 25.41
N THR A 133 -19.46 -7.92 26.13
CA THR A 133 -20.49 -7.00 25.58
C THR A 133 -19.91 -6.19 24.43
N TYR A 134 -18.63 -5.86 24.47
CA TYR A 134 -17.90 -5.16 23.40
C TYR A 134 -17.81 -5.96 22.10
N LEU A 135 -18.07 -7.28 22.10
CA LEU A 135 -18.12 -8.06 20.86
C LEU A 135 -19.20 -7.58 19.88
N LYS A 136 -20.24 -6.94 20.38
CA LYS A 136 -21.32 -6.38 19.54
C LYS A 136 -20.81 -5.29 18.61
N SER A 137 -19.80 -4.50 19.01
CA SER A 137 -19.19 -3.47 18.19
C SER A 137 -18.54 -3.99 16.92
N PHE A 138 -18.18 -5.28 16.87
CA PHE A 138 -17.56 -5.94 15.71
C PHE A 138 -18.57 -6.70 14.83
N GLN A 139 -19.86 -6.60 15.10
CA GLN A 139 -20.93 -7.31 14.37
C GLN A 139 -21.66 -6.42 13.36
N GLN A 140 -21.24 -5.15 13.21
CA GLN A 140 -21.88 -4.23 12.29
C GLN A 140 -21.67 -4.68 10.84
N GLU A 141 -22.75 -4.63 10.05
CA GLU A 141 -22.67 -4.86 8.62
C GLU A 141 -21.81 -3.76 7.98
N LYS A 142 -20.86 -4.17 7.12
CA LYS A 142 -20.00 -3.24 6.41
C LYS A 142 -20.84 -2.43 5.43
N THR A 143 -21.01 -1.15 5.71
CA THR A 143 -21.61 -0.21 4.77
C THR A 143 -20.66 -0.01 3.58
N ILE A 144 -21.10 -0.43 2.42
CA ILE A 144 -20.42 -0.13 1.17
C ILE A 144 -20.74 1.34 0.84
N ALA A 145 -19.71 2.15 0.59
CA ALA A 145 -19.92 3.56 0.26
C ALA A 145 -20.92 3.73 -0.89
N LEU A 146 -21.94 4.55 -0.66
CA LEU A 146 -23.19 4.61 -1.41
C LEU A 146 -23.08 4.86 -2.94
N ASN A 147 -21.92 5.31 -3.45
CA ASN A 147 -21.74 5.65 -4.87
C ASN A 147 -21.06 4.56 -5.71
N GLN A 148 -20.73 3.40 -5.15
CA GLN A 148 -19.82 2.45 -5.78
C GLN A 148 -20.49 1.24 -6.42
N ASN A 149 -21.82 1.09 -6.29
CA ASN A 149 -22.55 -0.04 -6.86
C ASN A 149 -23.70 0.43 -7.76
N LYS A 150 -23.65 1.66 -8.28
CA LYS A 150 -24.67 2.19 -9.16
C LYS A 150 -24.26 2.07 -10.63
N LEU A 151 -25.01 1.28 -11.38
CA LEU A 151 -24.96 1.34 -12.83
C LEU A 151 -25.59 2.67 -13.29
N ILE A 152 -24.78 3.53 -13.93
CA ILE A 152 -25.25 4.80 -14.50
C ILE A 152 -25.22 4.68 -16.02
N LYS A 153 -26.32 5.06 -16.67
CA LYS A 153 -26.41 5.10 -18.12
C LYS A 153 -26.86 6.50 -18.55
N ARG A 154 -26.18 7.06 -19.54
CA ARG A 154 -26.51 8.33 -20.17
C ARG A 154 -26.56 8.14 -21.68
N ASP A 155 -27.58 8.68 -22.27
CA ASP A 155 -27.82 8.70 -23.69
C ASP A 155 -28.05 10.16 -24.10
N THR A 156 -27.20 10.67 -24.99
CA THR A 156 -27.19 12.08 -25.35
C THR A 156 -27.05 12.21 -26.87
N ILE A 157 -27.83 13.08 -27.48
CA ILE A 157 -27.72 13.40 -28.90
C ILE A 157 -27.21 14.83 -29.02
N VAL A 158 -26.15 14.99 -29.82
CA VAL A 158 -25.52 16.30 -30.08
C VAL A 158 -25.33 16.51 -31.57
N SER A 159 -25.29 17.77 -32.00
CA SER A 159 -25.06 18.13 -33.39
C SER A 159 -23.90 19.09 -33.53
N HIS A 160 -23.12 18.92 -34.61
CA HIS A 160 -22.06 19.84 -35.02
C HIS A 160 -22.16 20.02 -36.53
N GLY A 161 -22.53 21.25 -36.96
CA GLY A 161 -22.93 21.50 -38.32
C GLY A 161 -24.19 20.67 -38.71
N GLU A 162 -24.12 20.02 -39.85
CA GLU A 162 -25.19 19.12 -40.32
C GLU A 162 -25.11 17.70 -39.74
N ASN A 163 -24.04 17.39 -39.04
CA ASN A 163 -23.77 16.05 -38.52
C ASN A 163 -24.39 15.87 -37.13
N ARG A 164 -25.02 14.71 -36.93
CA ARG A 164 -25.64 14.32 -35.66
C ARG A 164 -24.95 13.12 -35.06
N TYR A 165 -24.57 13.23 -33.78
CA TYR A 165 -23.85 12.19 -33.03
C TYR A 165 -24.70 11.69 -31.88
N HIS A 166 -24.66 10.39 -31.65
CA HIS A 166 -25.31 9.72 -30.53
C HIS A 166 -24.26 9.20 -29.56
N LEU A 167 -24.32 9.63 -28.30
CA LEU A 167 -23.32 9.44 -27.27
C LEU A 167 -23.90 8.57 -26.17
N TYR A 168 -23.28 7.41 -25.90
CA TYR A 168 -23.67 6.54 -24.81
C TYR A 168 -22.53 6.44 -23.81
N VAL A 169 -22.79 6.85 -22.57
CA VAL A 169 -21.88 6.69 -21.45
C VAL A 169 -22.51 5.71 -20.47
N GLN A 170 -21.77 4.70 -20.08
CA GLN A 170 -22.20 3.73 -19.07
C GLN A 170 -21.10 3.55 -18.02
N VAL A 171 -21.40 3.94 -16.76
CA VAL A 171 -20.54 3.67 -15.61
C VAL A 171 -20.91 2.32 -15.03
N ASN A 172 -19.99 1.37 -15.09
CA ASN A 172 -20.18 0.00 -14.64
C ASN A 172 -19.42 -0.21 -13.32
N PRO A 173 -20.10 -0.48 -12.20
CA PRO A 173 -19.44 -0.86 -10.96
C PRO A 173 -18.67 -2.16 -11.15
N THR A 174 -17.51 -2.27 -10.49
CA THR A 174 -16.69 -3.47 -10.50
C THR A 174 -16.45 -3.99 -9.09
N THR A 175 -15.75 -5.12 -8.98
CA THR A 175 -15.23 -5.66 -7.71
C THR A 175 -13.76 -5.31 -7.49
N TYR A 176 -13.19 -4.42 -8.32
CA TYR A 176 -11.80 -3.99 -8.17
C TYR A 176 -11.66 -3.08 -6.96
N LYS A 177 -10.89 -3.54 -5.98
CA LYS A 177 -10.71 -2.84 -4.72
C LYS A 177 -9.78 -1.64 -4.87
N VAL A 178 -10.17 -0.53 -4.28
CA VAL A 178 -9.36 0.68 -4.08
C VAL A 178 -9.23 0.87 -2.57
N PHE A 179 -8.01 0.99 -2.09
CA PHE A 179 -7.72 1.19 -0.68
C PHE A 179 -7.41 2.66 -0.43
N LYS A 180 -8.13 3.26 0.50
CA LYS A 180 -7.83 4.58 1.02
C LYS A 180 -7.42 4.46 2.47
N SER A 181 -6.17 4.78 2.75
CA SER A 181 -5.66 4.78 4.12
C SER A 181 -6.07 6.07 4.84
N SER A 182 -6.53 5.95 6.06
CA SER A 182 -6.86 7.05 6.96
C SER A 182 -6.37 6.73 8.37
N MET A 183 -6.32 7.74 9.25
CA MET A 183 -6.15 7.52 10.68
C MET A 183 -7.54 7.40 11.31
N ASN A 184 -7.73 6.41 12.18
CA ASN A 184 -8.91 6.37 13.03
C ASN A 184 -8.74 7.27 14.26
N ASP A 185 -9.76 7.40 15.09
CA ASP A 185 -9.75 8.26 16.27
C ASP A 185 -8.70 7.81 17.31
N ASP A 186 -8.34 6.54 17.31
CA ASP A 186 -7.28 5.97 18.16
C ASP A 186 -5.85 6.21 17.61
N GLY A 187 -5.67 7.00 16.54
CA GLY A 187 -4.37 7.27 15.93
C GLY A 187 -3.74 6.06 15.24
N VAL A 188 -4.54 5.05 14.90
CA VAL A 188 -4.12 3.87 14.14
C VAL A 188 -4.48 4.06 12.68
N GLN A 189 -3.53 3.78 11.79
CA GLN A 189 -3.80 3.80 10.37
C GLN A 189 -4.65 2.58 9.98
N VAL A 190 -5.77 2.85 9.31
CA VAL A 190 -6.72 1.86 8.82
C VAL A 190 -6.92 2.02 7.32
N ASP A 191 -7.19 0.91 6.63
CA ASP A 191 -7.48 0.90 5.22
C ASP A 191 -8.98 0.73 4.99
N ASN A 192 -9.60 1.75 4.39
CA ASN A 192 -10.98 1.68 3.93
C ASN A 192 -11.02 1.13 2.50
N VAL A 193 -11.96 0.25 2.21
CA VAL A 193 -12.09 -0.40 0.90
C VAL A 193 -13.26 0.18 0.14
N TYR A 194 -12.97 0.59 -1.08
CA TYR A 194 -13.93 1.05 -2.09
C TYR A 194 -13.81 0.20 -3.34
N PHE A 195 -14.74 0.35 -4.28
CA PHE A 195 -14.70 -0.36 -5.55
C PHE A 195 -14.59 0.62 -6.71
N ASP A 196 -13.74 0.28 -7.66
CA ASP A 196 -13.54 1.08 -8.87
C ASP A 196 -14.63 0.81 -9.92
N ASN A 197 -14.72 1.66 -10.92
CA ASN A 197 -15.62 1.49 -12.03
C ASN A 197 -14.86 1.27 -13.35
N ILE A 198 -15.56 0.71 -14.33
CA ILE A 198 -15.20 0.74 -15.74
C ILE A 198 -16.26 1.60 -16.44
N ILE A 199 -15.82 2.59 -17.22
CA ILE A 199 -16.74 3.49 -17.92
C ILE A 199 -16.66 3.22 -19.41
N ASN A 200 -17.74 2.69 -19.96
CA ASN A 200 -17.88 2.48 -21.38
C ASN A 200 -18.40 3.75 -22.07
N LEU A 201 -17.70 4.20 -23.11
CA LEU A 201 -18.13 5.26 -24.01
C LEU A 201 -18.29 4.71 -25.42
N ASN A 202 -19.48 4.90 -25.98
CA ASN A 202 -19.75 4.66 -27.40
C ASN A 202 -20.24 5.95 -28.05
N VAL A 203 -19.67 6.24 -29.22
CA VAL A 203 -20.08 7.37 -30.06
C VAL A 203 -20.48 6.82 -31.41
N PHE A 204 -21.65 7.26 -31.88
CA PHE A 204 -22.21 6.90 -33.21
C PHE A 204 -22.41 8.16 -34.05
N HIS A 205 -22.14 8.04 -35.35
CA HIS A 205 -22.56 8.99 -36.36
C HIS A 205 -23.55 8.30 -37.31
N GLY A 206 -24.82 8.64 -37.17
CA GLY A 206 -25.91 7.87 -37.79
C GLY A 206 -25.91 6.42 -37.34
N ALA A 207 -25.88 5.47 -38.24
CA ALA A 207 -25.82 4.04 -37.96
C ALA A 207 -24.38 3.52 -37.71
N ASN A 208 -23.35 4.33 -37.94
CA ASN A 208 -21.97 3.91 -37.87
C ASN A 208 -21.41 4.19 -36.47
N LYS A 209 -20.80 3.16 -35.83
CA LYS A 209 -20.06 3.33 -34.63
C LYS A 209 -18.71 4.02 -34.92
N LEU A 210 -18.56 5.25 -34.46
CA LEU A 210 -17.40 6.08 -34.65
C LEU A 210 -16.29 5.72 -33.64
N PHE A 211 -16.68 5.48 -32.38
CA PHE A 211 -15.77 5.23 -31.29
C PHE A 211 -16.38 4.29 -30.26
N SER A 212 -15.55 3.47 -29.64
CA SER A 212 -15.93 2.63 -28.49
C SER A 212 -14.69 2.39 -27.62
N HIS A 213 -14.79 2.67 -26.32
CA HIS A 213 -13.70 2.43 -25.37
C HIS A 213 -14.22 2.17 -23.96
N ASP A 214 -13.54 1.28 -23.24
CA ASP A 214 -13.74 0.99 -21.83
C ASP A 214 -12.65 1.68 -21.01
N PHE A 215 -12.96 2.86 -20.50
CA PHE A 215 -12.04 3.60 -19.65
C PHE A 215 -11.89 2.92 -18.30
N LYS A 216 -10.62 2.79 -17.87
CA LYS A 216 -10.20 2.30 -16.57
C LYS A 216 -9.28 3.32 -15.91
N LYS A 217 -9.13 3.25 -14.62
CA LYS A 217 -8.25 4.15 -13.87
C LYS A 217 -6.82 4.23 -14.44
N LYS A 218 -6.28 3.11 -14.92
CA LYS A 218 -4.95 3.04 -15.55
C LYS A 218 -4.79 3.92 -16.80
N ASP A 219 -5.87 4.25 -17.51
CA ASP A 219 -5.80 5.11 -18.71
C ASP A 219 -5.44 6.56 -18.34
N PHE A 220 -5.49 6.89 -17.05
CA PHE A 220 -5.16 8.20 -16.48
C PHE A 220 -3.80 8.24 -15.76
N GLU A 221 -2.98 7.18 -15.88
CA GLU A 221 -1.60 7.19 -15.43
C GLU A 221 -0.83 8.35 -16.08
N ASN A 222 0.00 9.03 -15.29
CA ASN A 222 0.74 10.25 -15.69
C ASN A 222 -0.15 11.46 -16.08
N LYS A 223 -1.46 11.42 -15.85
CA LYS A 223 -2.39 12.54 -16.05
C LYS A 223 -2.77 13.22 -14.73
N VAL A 224 -2.66 12.48 -13.64
CA VAL A 224 -2.87 12.94 -12.26
C VAL A 224 -1.73 12.40 -11.39
N PRO A 225 -1.50 12.97 -10.19
CA PRO A 225 -0.47 12.44 -9.27
C PRO A 225 -0.72 10.96 -8.93
N GLU A 226 0.33 10.14 -8.97
CA GLU A 226 0.24 8.70 -8.72
C GLU A 226 -0.35 8.39 -7.34
N SER A 227 0.10 9.10 -6.31
CA SER A 227 -0.40 8.93 -4.93
C SER A 227 -1.90 9.22 -4.78
N PHE A 228 -2.45 10.12 -5.62
CA PHE A 228 -3.88 10.34 -5.70
C PHE A 228 -4.57 9.21 -6.47
N LEU A 229 -4.03 8.83 -7.64
CA LEU A 229 -4.62 7.82 -8.51
C LEU A 229 -4.76 6.46 -7.81
N GLU A 230 -3.81 6.09 -6.99
CA GLU A 230 -3.85 4.84 -6.21
C GLU A 230 -5.12 4.73 -5.34
N GLN A 231 -5.50 5.84 -4.71
CA GLN A 231 -6.61 5.91 -3.75
C GLN A 231 -7.91 6.43 -4.33
N ALA A 232 -7.90 6.95 -5.56
CA ALA A 232 -9.07 7.49 -6.23
C ALA A 232 -9.88 6.39 -6.92
N VAL A 233 -11.15 6.68 -7.18
CA VAL A 233 -12.09 5.89 -7.98
C VAL A 233 -12.36 6.64 -9.28
N LEU A 234 -12.40 5.94 -10.41
CA LEU A 234 -12.92 6.50 -11.66
C LEU A 234 -14.45 6.64 -11.52
N SER A 235 -14.89 7.82 -11.11
CA SER A 235 -16.24 8.08 -10.64
C SER A 235 -17.22 8.29 -11.78
N ASP A 236 -16.83 9.07 -12.81
CA ASP A 236 -17.74 9.46 -13.88
C ASP A 236 -17.01 9.87 -15.15
N LEU A 237 -17.78 9.97 -16.26
CA LEU A 237 -17.39 10.56 -17.54
C LEU A 237 -18.49 11.50 -18.02
N LEU A 238 -18.24 12.79 -17.89
CA LEU A 238 -19.22 13.85 -18.16
C LEU A 238 -19.01 14.41 -19.57
N PHE A 239 -20.08 14.53 -20.35
CA PHE A 239 -20.04 15.27 -21.60
C PHE A 239 -19.85 16.77 -21.32
N GLU A 240 -18.82 17.38 -21.92
CA GLU A 240 -18.49 18.80 -21.76
C GLU A 240 -18.99 19.63 -22.95
N GLY A 241 -18.88 19.10 -24.15
CA GLY A 241 -19.29 19.82 -25.37
C GLY A 241 -18.79 19.16 -26.64
N ILE A 242 -19.10 19.82 -27.76
CA ILE A 242 -18.69 19.43 -29.11
C ILE A 242 -18.19 20.66 -29.87
N ASN A 243 -17.09 20.55 -30.60
CA ASN A 243 -16.52 21.62 -31.42
C ASN A 243 -15.78 21.04 -32.62
N GLU A 244 -15.01 21.86 -33.34
CA GLU A 244 -14.27 21.47 -34.55
C GLU A 244 -13.25 20.37 -34.31
N LYS A 245 -12.73 20.23 -33.09
CA LYS A 245 -11.74 19.19 -32.72
C LYS A 245 -12.39 17.85 -32.44
N GLY A 246 -13.67 17.82 -32.07
CA GLY A 246 -14.39 16.62 -31.73
C GLY A 246 -15.35 16.77 -30.54
N ILE A 247 -15.62 15.67 -29.91
CA ILE A 247 -16.53 15.50 -28.78
C ILE A 247 -15.70 15.48 -27.49
N HIS A 248 -16.02 16.36 -26.56
CA HIS A 248 -15.25 16.60 -25.33
C HIS A 248 -15.94 16.01 -24.12
N TYR A 249 -15.14 15.36 -23.28
CA TYR A 249 -15.57 14.78 -22.01
C TYR A 249 -14.61 15.16 -20.88
N LEU A 250 -15.13 15.11 -19.66
CA LEU A 250 -14.36 15.19 -18.42
C LEU A 250 -14.46 13.84 -17.70
N ALA A 251 -13.35 13.15 -17.60
CA ALA A 251 -13.24 12.00 -16.71
C ALA A 251 -13.02 12.48 -15.29
N VAL A 252 -13.86 12.03 -14.36
CA VAL A 252 -13.83 12.42 -12.96
C VAL A 252 -13.17 11.30 -12.16
N LEU A 253 -12.01 11.59 -11.61
CA LEU A 253 -11.32 10.76 -10.65
C LEU A 253 -11.55 11.35 -9.25
N ALA A 254 -12.28 10.67 -8.40
CA ALA A 254 -12.70 11.16 -7.10
C ALA A 254 -12.04 10.40 -5.95
N MET A 255 -11.58 11.12 -4.94
CA MET A 255 -11.16 10.52 -3.68
C MET A 255 -12.41 10.11 -2.89
N PRO A 256 -12.59 8.82 -2.56
CA PRO A 256 -13.74 8.38 -1.77
C PRO A 256 -13.86 9.14 -0.44
N ASP A 257 -15.09 9.40 0.00
CA ASP A 257 -15.42 10.12 1.24
C ASP A 257 -14.64 11.44 1.40
N SER A 258 -14.51 12.17 0.29
CA SER A 258 -13.81 13.45 0.24
C SER A 258 -14.39 14.29 -0.91
N SER A 259 -14.26 15.61 -0.82
CA SER A 259 -14.57 16.53 -1.91
C SER A 259 -13.44 16.64 -2.95
N LEU A 260 -12.31 15.99 -2.72
CA LEU A 260 -11.15 16.07 -3.61
C LEU A 260 -11.37 15.22 -4.87
N SER A 261 -11.26 15.84 -6.04
CA SER A 261 -11.32 15.17 -7.33
C SER A 261 -10.40 15.82 -8.36
N TYR A 262 -9.97 15.03 -9.33
CA TYR A 262 -9.33 15.50 -10.56
C TYR A 262 -10.25 15.29 -11.74
N GLN A 263 -10.27 16.26 -12.67
CA GLN A 263 -11.02 16.19 -13.91
C GLN A 263 -10.04 16.17 -15.07
N VAL A 264 -9.99 15.06 -15.80
CA VAL A 264 -9.09 14.88 -16.94
C VAL A 264 -9.89 15.04 -18.24
N LYS A 265 -9.43 15.92 -19.12
CA LYS A 265 -10.09 16.17 -20.42
C LYS A 265 -9.83 15.02 -21.38
N ILE A 266 -10.90 14.59 -22.04
CA ILE A 266 -10.88 13.58 -23.10
C ILE A 266 -11.50 14.18 -24.35
N VAL A 267 -10.89 13.96 -25.49
CA VAL A 267 -11.41 14.35 -26.79
C VAL A 267 -11.51 13.13 -27.69
N VAL A 268 -12.68 12.94 -28.28
CA VAL A 268 -12.91 11.94 -29.33
C VAL A 268 -13.09 12.70 -30.65
N SER A 269 -12.13 12.57 -31.55
CA SER A 269 -12.21 13.23 -32.86
C SER A 269 -13.29 12.62 -33.74
N TYR A 270 -13.68 13.32 -34.80
CA TYR A 270 -14.63 12.83 -35.79
C TYR A 270 -14.15 11.65 -36.65
N GLN A 271 -12.85 11.31 -36.52
CA GLN A 271 -12.25 10.12 -37.11
C GLN A 271 -12.14 8.95 -36.09
N GLY A 272 -12.73 9.10 -34.91
CA GLY A 272 -12.70 8.09 -33.85
C GLY A 272 -11.36 7.98 -33.12
N LYS A 273 -10.50 9.01 -33.18
CA LYS A 273 -9.24 9.04 -32.44
C LYS A 273 -9.46 9.58 -31.04
N LEU A 274 -8.93 8.86 -30.04
CA LEU A 274 -8.93 9.26 -28.63
C LEU A 274 -7.71 10.11 -28.30
N GLU A 275 -7.93 11.19 -27.55
CA GLU A 275 -6.88 11.99 -26.91
C GLU A 275 -7.24 12.23 -25.44
N ILE A 276 -6.32 11.93 -24.53
CA ILE A 276 -6.44 12.18 -23.08
C ILE A 276 -5.43 13.26 -22.73
N LEU A 277 -5.94 14.44 -22.38
CA LEU A 277 -5.14 15.63 -22.10
C LEU A 277 -4.73 15.66 -20.63
N SER A 278 -3.49 16.10 -20.36
CA SER A 278 -3.07 16.37 -18.98
C SER A 278 -3.80 17.61 -18.44
N VAL A 279 -4.08 17.60 -17.14
CA VAL A 279 -4.66 18.76 -16.42
C VAL A 279 -3.66 19.89 -16.32
#